data_eeebcb2abfbfabc0fea69c81b447d5b4
#
_entry.id   eeebcb2abfbfabc0fea69c81b447d5b4
#
_cell.length_a   1.000
_cell.length_b   1.000
_cell.length_c   1.000
_cell.angle_alpha   90.00
_cell.angle_beta   90.00
_cell.angle_gamma   90.00
#
_symmetry.space_group_name_H-M   'P 1'
#
loop_
_entity.id
_entity.type
_entity.pdbx_description
1 polymer ?
#
loop_
_entity_poly.entity_id
_entity_poly.type
_entity_poly.pdbx_seq_one_letter_code
_entity_poly.pdbx_strand_id
1 'polypeptide(L)'
;MCNDTTVSKLKNDFHYTLSKFSHELRNPLTLINSGLQMIASAHPEVKEYKHWDDVMDNLDYVKELLDELSAFNNAGHVKRENIDTCSYLRTILSSIKPTLDYLEITLETDIPDSLPSMALDRIRVRQMLLNLLKNAWEAVPIPGGKISFSVIPENSGIRIDIRDNGCGISKEQQATIFQPFFTTKESGTGLGPAVSKQIAQAHSGDITLESAPGQGTVFHIFLG
;
A
#
# COMPACT_ATOMS: atom_id res chain seq x y z
N MET A 1 -3.52 32.25 -13.88
CA MET A 1 -2.53 32.19 -12.81
C MET A 1 -3.11 32.27 -11.37
N CYS A 2 -4.34 32.77 -11.15
CA CYS A 2 -4.90 32.91 -9.77
C CYS A 2 -5.54 31.62 -9.20
N ASN A 3 -5.86 30.61 -10.03
CA ASN A 3 -6.54 29.36 -9.59
C ASN A 3 -5.58 28.34 -8.95
N ASP A 4 -4.32 28.25 -9.40
CA ASP A 4 -3.39 27.23 -8.93
C ASP A 4 -2.96 27.42 -7.47
N THR A 5 -2.77 28.66 -7.05
CA THR A 5 -2.36 28.98 -5.66
C THR A 5 -3.49 28.70 -4.67
N THR A 6 -4.74 28.91 -5.06
CA THR A 6 -5.91 28.65 -4.21
C THR A 6 -6.16 27.16 -4.06
N VAL A 7 -6.04 26.38 -5.14
CA VAL A 7 -6.18 24.92 -5.13
C VAL A 7 -5.05 24.26 -4.32
N SER A 8 -3.83 24.75 -4.48
CA SER A 8 -2.67 24.27 -3.69
C SER A 8 -2.84 24.54 -2.19
N LYS A 9 -3.34 25.73 -1.83
CA LYS A 9 -3.60 26.08 -0.44
C LYS A 9 -4.71 25.23 0.18
N LEU A 10 -5.82 25.02 -0.54
CA LEU A 10 -6.91 24.15 -0.11
C LEU A 10 -6.44 22.70 0.10
N LYS A 11 -5.60 22.17 -0.79
CA LYS A 11 -5.00 20.83 -0.63
C LYS A 11 -4.14 20.75 0.62
N ASN A 12 -3.28 21.73 0.86
CA ASN A 12 -2.42 21.76 2.03
C ASN A 12 -3.21 21.87 3.34
N ASP A 13 -4.25 22.72 3.39
CA ASP A 13 -5.13 22.86 4.55
C ASP A 13 -5.92 21.56 4.81
N PHE A 14 -6.35 20.87 3.76
CA PHE A 14 -7.02 19.58 3.87
C PHE A 14 -6.09 18.50 4.42
N HIS A 15 -4.87 18.37 3.88
CA HIS A 15 -3.87 17.42 4.38
C HIS A 15 -3.48 17.71 5.84
N TYR A 16 -3.29 18.98 6.20
CA TYR A 16 -3.00 19.35 7.57
C TYR A 16 -4.12 18.96 8.54
N THR A 17 -5.38 19.25 8.16
CA THR A 17 -6.56 18.91 8.98
C THR A 17 -6.70 17.42 9.16
N LEU A 18 -6.55 16.62 8.08
CA LEU A 18 -6.60 15.17 8.14
C LEU A 18 -5.48 14.58 9.00
N SER A 19 -4.26 15.12 8.88
CA SER A 19 -3.12 14.65 9.70
C SER A 19 -3.39 14.87 11.19
N LYS A 20 -3.83 16.08 11.56
CA LYS A 20 -4.18 16.41 12.94
C LYS A 20 -5.29 15.51 13.47
N PHE A 21 -6.36 15.33 12.69
CA PHE A 21 -7.48 14.47 13.04
C PHE A 21 -7.08 13.00 13.25
N SER A 22 -6.23 12.46 12.36
CA SER A 22 -5.69 11.10 12.50
C SER A 22 -4.89 10.92 13.79
N HIS A 23 -4.07 11.91 14.15
CA HIS A 23 -3.31 11.89 15.40
C HIS A 23 -4.21 11.98 16.64
N GLU A 24 -5.21 12.85 16.60
CA GLU A 24 -6.15 13.03 17.73
C GLU A 24 -7.04 11.80 17.94
N LEU A 25 -7.39 11.06 16.88
CA LEU A 25 -8.14 9.81 17.00
C LEU A 25 -7.27 8.62 17.44
N ARG A 26 -6.00 8.58 17.05
CA ARG A 26 -5.09 7.49 17.44
C ARG A 26 -4.93 7.40 18.95
N ASN A 27 -4.88 8.53 19.65
CA ASN A 27 -4.69 8.57 21.10
C ASN A 27 -5.84 7.85 21.86
N PRO A 28 -7.12 8.23 21.71
CA PRO A 28 -8.21 7.54 22.41
C PRO A 28 -8.33 6.06 22.00
N LEU A 29 -8.07 5.71 20.72
CA LEU A 29 -8.09 4.30 20.30
C LEU A 29 -6.98 3.47 20.96
N THR A 30 -5.79 4.05 21.14
CA THR A 30 -4.71 3.41 21.88
C THR A 30 -5.09 3.17 23.33
N LEU A 31 -5.75 4.14 23.98
CA LEU A 31 -6.24 4.00 25.36
C LEU A 31 -7.33 2.94 25.46
N ILE A 32 -8.29 2.91 24.53
CA ILE A 32 -9.34 1.89 24.48
C ILE A 32 -8.72 0.50 24.33
N ASN A 33 -7.78 0.33 23.38
CA ASN A 33 -7.10 -0.95 23.17
C ASN A 33 -6.33 -1.39 24.43
N SER A 34 -5.58 -0.49 25.05
CA SER A 34 -4.85 -0.78 26.28
C SER A 34 -5.80 -1.15 27.42
N GLY A 35 -6.94 -0.47 27.54
CA GLY A 35 -7.98 -0.79 28.52
C GLY A 35 -8.57 -2.20 28.31
N LEU A 36 -8.90 -2.55 27.06
CA LEU A 36 -9.40 -3.88 26.72
C LEU A 36 -8.36 -4.97 27.00
N GLN A 37 -7.08 -4.74 26.66
CA GLN A 37 -6.01 -5.68 26.96
C GLN A 37 -5.80 -5.87 28.48
N MET A 38 -5.91 -4.80 29.28
CA MET A 38 -5.86 -4.87 30.74
C MET A 38 -7.03 -5.68 31.31
N ILE A 39 -8.25 -5.47 30.80
CA ILE A 39 -9.43 -6.24 31.18
C ILE A 39 -9.22 -7.73 30.85
N ALA A 40 -8.77 -8.03 29.62
CA ALA A 40 -8.51 -9.42 29.19
C ALA A 40 -7.37 -10.10 29.96
N SER A 41 -6.42 -9.32 30.49
CA SER A 41 -5.35 -9.83 31.33
C SER A 41 -5.84 -10.13 32.75
N ALA A 42 -6.73 -9.31 33.32
CA ALA A 42 -7.30 -9.48 34.65
C ALA A 42 -8.44 -10.51 34.66
N HIS A 43 -9.18 -10.62 33.57
CA HIS A 43 -10.37 -11.43 33.36
C HIS A 43 -10.28 -12.18 32.04
N PRO A 44 -9.49 -13.28 31.95
CA PRO A 44 -9.30 -14.03 30.70
C PRO A 44 -10.61 -14.54 30.07
N GLU A 45 -11.63 -14.78 30.91
CA GLU A 45 -12.96 -15.24 30.50
C GLU A 45 -13.69 -14.28 29.58
N VAL A 46 -13.32 -12.99 29.55
CA VAL A 46 -13.96 -12.02 28.64
C VAL A 46 -13.70 -12.34 27.16
N LYS A 47 -12.62 -13.07 26.86
CA LYS A 47 -12.30 -13.52 25.50
C LYS A 47 -13.28 -14.58 24.98
N GLU A 48 -14.02 -15.23 25.86
CA GLU A 48 -15.03 -16.21 25.50
C GLU A 48 -16.40 -15.58 25.19
N TYR A 49 -16.58 -14.28 25.44
CA TYR A 49 -17.82 -13.60 25.13
C TYR A 49 -17.98 -13.43 23.62
N LYS A 50 -19.20 -13.74 23.14
CA LYS A 50 -19.58 -13.84 21.73
C LYS A 50 -19.11 -12.68 20.83
N HIS A 51 -18.94 -11.47 21.35
CA HIS A 51 -18.58 -10.28 20.58
C HIS A 51 -17.21 -9.74 20.93
N TRP A 52 -16.38 -10.49 21.68
CA TRP A 52 -15.03 -10.03 22.02
C TRP A 52 -14.14 -9.88 20.77
N ASP A 53 -14.12 -10.92 19.95
CA ASP A 53 -13.32 -10.92 18.73
C ASP A 53 -13.82 -9.85 17.75
N ASP A 54 -15.14 -9.71 17.59
CA ASP A 54 -15.74 -8.66 16.76
C ASP A 54 -15.27 -7.25 17.18
N VAL A 55 -15.21 -6.98 18.50
CA VAL A 55 -14.75 -5.68 19.03
C VAL A 55 -13.27 -5.46 18.76
N MET A 56 -12.45 -6.50 18.96
CA MET A 56 -11.00 -6.41 18.71
C MET A 56 -10.70 -6.22 17.22
N ASP A 57 -11.36 -6.98 16.34
CA ASP A 57 -11.23 -6.86 14.90
C ASP A 57 -11.63 -5.48 14.39
N ASN A 58 -12.75 -4.94 14.88
CA ASN A 58 -13.19 -3.58 14.53
C ASN A 58 -12.20 -2.51 15.03
N LEU A 59 -11.60 -2.71 16.20
CA LEU A 59 -10.60 -1.79 16.75
C LEU A 59 -9.34 -1.80 15.89
N ASP A 60 -8.87 -2.97 15.49
CA ASP A 60 -7.70 -3.11 14.64
C ASP A 60 -7.98 -2.56 13.23
N TYR A 61 -9.17 -2.76 12.67
CA TYR A 61 -9.61 -2.14 11.42
C TYR A 61 -9.57 -0.61 11.48
N VAL A 62 -10.06 0.02 12.56
CA VAL A 62 -10.00 1.49 12.71
C VAL A 62 -8.57 1.99 12.83
N LYS A 63 -7.67 1.24 13.48
CA LYS A 63 -6.23 1.58 13.52
C LYS A 63 -5.61 1.53 12.13
N GLU A 64 -5.89 0.48 11.35
CA GLU A 64 -5.40 0.37 9.97
C GLU A 64 -5.89 1.54 9.10
N LEU A 65 -7.17 1.93 9.21
CA LEU A 65 -7.71 3.11 8.52
C LEU A 65 -6.93 4.39 8.85
N LEU A 66 -6.62 4.61 10.14
CA LEU A 66 -5.86 5.79 10.57
C LEU A 66 -4.40 5.75 10.10
N ASP A 67 -3.80 4.58 10.06
CA ASP A 67 -2.43 4.41 9.56
C ASP A 67 -2.36 4.67 8.05
N GLU A 68 -3.30 4.17 7.27
CA GLU A 68 -3.40 4.45 5.83
C GLU A 68 -3.69 5.94 5.55
N LEU A 69 -4.57 6.57 6.33
CA LEU A 69 -4.86 8.00 6.20
C LEU A 69 -3.62 8.85 6.53
N SER A 70 -2.88 8.47 7.57
CA SER A 70 -1.61 9.10 7.91
C SER A 70 -0.56 8.91 6.82
N ALA A 71 -0.51 7.71 6.23
CA ALA A 71 0.37 7.39 5.11
C ALA A 71 0.05 8.24 3.88
N PHE A 72 -1.24 8.38 3.53
CA PHE A 72 -1.72 9.23 2.44
C PHE A 72 -1.30 10.68 2.62
N ASN A 73 -1.48 11.23 3.82
CA ASN A 73 -1.10 12.61 4.12
C ASN A 73 0.41 12.87 4.03
N ASN A 74 1.23 11.85 4.28
CA ASN A 74 2.68 11.97 4.32
C ASN A 74 3.39 11.36 3.10
N ALA A 75 2.66 10.84 2.12
CA ALA A 75 3.24 10.12 0.96
C ALA A 75 4.14 11.01 0.08
N GLY A 76 3.86 12.31 0.04
CA GLY A 76 4.66 13.29 -0.70
C GLY A 76 5.95 13.74 0.01
N HIS A 77 6.12 13.43 1.31
CA HIS A 77 7.30 13.80 2.07
C HIS A 77 8.27 12.61 2.14
N VAL A 78 9.35 12.68 1.38
CA VAL A 78 10.33 11.60 1.26
C VAL A 78 11.69 11.99 1.83
N LYS A 79 12.34 11.04 2.52
CA LYS A 79 13.72 11.14 2.98
C LYS A 79 14.58 10.19 2.14
N ARG A 80 15.11 10.70 1.05
CA ARG A 80 15.90 9.89 0.12
C ARG A 80 17.27 9.58 0.70
N GLU A 81 17.70 8.32 0.59
CA GLU A 81 19.06 7.84 0.88
C GLU A 81 19.56 6.99 -0.28
N ASN A 82 20.86 6.94 -0.49
CA ASN A 82 21.44 6.12 -1.53
C ASN A 82 21.40 4.65 -1.11
N ILE A 83 20.71 3.81 -1.88
CA ILE A 83 20.50 2.40 -1.57
C ILE A 83 20.97 1.50 -2.71
N ASP A 84 21.46 0.31 -2.37
CA ASP A 84 21.62 -0.79 -3.32
C ASP A 84 20.23 -1.30 -3.72
N THR A 85 19.82 -0.96 -4.93
CA THR A 85 18.46 -1.22 -5.42
C THR A 85 18.17 -2.71 -5.53
N CYS A 86 19.14 -3.54 -6.00
CA CYS A 86 18.96 -4.98 -6.11
C CYS A 86 18.73 -5.63 -4.75
N SER A 87 19.63 -5.40 -3.80
CA SER A 87 19.55 -5.97 -2.45
C SER A 87 18.28 -5.55 -1.74
N TYR A 88 17.90 -4.28 -1.90
CA TYR A 88 16.70 -3.72 -1.30
C TYR A 88 15.41 -4.38 -1.83
N LEU A 89 15.25 -4.49 -3.16
CA LEU A 89 14.06 -5.11 -3.76
C LEU A 89 13.96 -6.60 -3.40
N ARG A 90 15.08 -7.33 -3.46
CA ARG A 90 15.15 -8.74 -3.04
C ARG A 90 14.71 -8.91 -1.56
N THR A 91 15.12 -8.00 -0.68
CA THR A 91 14.73 -8.02 0.74
C THR A 91 13.20 -7.84 0.90
N ILE A 92 12.58 -6.93 0.14
CA ILE A 92 11.12 -6.75 0.17
C ILE A 92 10.41 -8.04 -0.27
N LEU A 93 10.81 -8.62 -1.41
CA LEU A 93 10.19 -9.84 -1.92
C LEU A 93 10.36 -11.03 -0.96
N SER A 94 11.54 -11.17 -0.37
CA SER A 94 11.79 -12.21 0.64
C SER A 94 10.87 -12.07 1.86
N SER A 95 10.48 -10.85 2.23
CA SER A 95 9.62 -10.62 3.39
C SER A 95 8.16 -11.04 3.17
N ILE A 96 7.68 -11.09 1.92
CA ILE A 96 6.30 -11.51 1.60
C ILE A 96 6.20 -12.97 1.16
N LYS A 97 7.33 -13.59 0.79
CA LYS A 97 7.34 -14.96 0.30
C LYS A 97 6.63 -15.96 1.22
N PRO A 98 6.84 -15.96 2.55
CA PRO A 98 6.12 -16.88 3.44
C PRO A 98 4.59 -16.73 3.36
N THR A 99 4.09 -15.50 3.22
CA THR A 99 2.65 -15.22 3.06
C THR A 99 2.12 -15.79 1.74
N LEU A 100 2.86 -15.58 0.64
CA LEU A 100 2.46 -16.10 -0.67
C LEU A 100 2.51 -17.63 -0.72
N ASP A 101 3.54 -18.23 -0.12
CA ASP A 101 3.66 -19.69 0.01
C ASP A 101 2.48 -20.28 0.82
N TYR A 102 2.09 -19.62 1.92
CA TYR A 102 0.92 -20.02 2.73
C TYR A 102 -0.40 -19.93 1.93
N LEU A 103 -0.54 -18.91 1.08
CA LEU A 103 -1.71 -18.69 0.22
C LEU A 103 -1.65 -19.53 -1.07
N GLU A 104 -0.65 -20.39 -1.26
CA GLU A 104 -0.43 -21.19 -2.47
C GLU A 104 -0.32 -20.34 -3.75
N ILE A 105 0.24 -19.11 -3.63
CA ILE A 105 0.46 -18.19 -4.74
C ILE A 105 1.90 -18.28 -5.23
N THR A 106 2.08 -18.54 -6.52
CA THR A 106 3.40 -18.58 -7.16
C THR A 106 3.94 -17.16 -7.36
N LEU A 107 5.14 -16.88 -6.83
CA LEU A 107 5.87 -15.65 -7.11
C LEU A 107 7.04 -15.91 -8.07
N GLU A 108 6.97 -15.33 -9.27
CA GLU A 108 8.05 -15.32 -10.25
C GLU A 108 8.80 -13.99 -10.16
N THR A 109 10.13 -14.02 -10.14
CA THR A 109 10.95 -12.79 -10.00
C THR A 109 12.01 -12.70 -11.08
N ASP A 110 12.08 -11.54 -11.73
CA ASP A 110 13.11 -11.20 -12.72
C ASP A 110 13.76 -9.88 -12.32
N ILE A 111 14.82 -9.96 -11.54
CA ILE A 111 15.61 -8.82 -11.07
C ILE A 111 17.02 -8.99 -11.62
N PRO A 112 17.52 -8.04 -12.43
CA PRO A 112 18.90 -8.05 -12.92
C PRO A 112 19.92 -8.21 -11.79
N ASP A 113 21.07 -8.82 -12.11
CA ASP A 113 22.15 -9.00 -11.12
C ASP A 113 22.77 -7.66 -10.69
N SER A 114 22.63 -6.63 -11.53
CA SER A 114 23.12 -5.28 -11.25
C SER A 114 22.09 -4.24 -11.66
N LEU A 115 21.78 -3.34 -10.73
CA LEU A 115 20.99 -2.14 -10.95
C LEU A 115 21.76 -0.92 -10.41
N PRO A 116 21.52 0.28 -10.93
CA PRO A 116 22.11 1.48 -10.36
C PRO A 116 21.67 1.66 -8.90
N SER A 117 22.57 2.15 -8.06
CA SER A 117 22.17 2.67 -6.74
C SER A 117 21.30 3.90 -6.93
N MET A 118 20.21 3.98 -6.20
CA MET A 118 19.23 5.05 -6.35
C MET A 118 19.00 5.79 -5.03
N ALA A 119 18.73 7.09 -5.14
CA ALA A 119 18.33 7.91 -4.00
C ALA A 119 16.83 7.75 -3.71
N LEU A 120 16.46 6.80 -2.86
CA LEU A 120 15.08 6.44 -2.55
C LEU A 120 14.79 6.57 -1.05
N ASP A 121 13.53 6.85 -0.73
CA ASP A 121 13.03 6.69 0.64
C ASP A 121 12.64 5.21 0.86
N ARG A 122 13.47 4.52 1.63
CA ARG A 122 13.34 3.09 1.91
C ARG A 122 11.99 2.72 2.50
N ILE A 123 11.46 3.53 3.39
CA ILE A 123 10.17 3.26 4.06
C ILE A 123 9.02 3.44 3.08
N ARG A 124 9.04 4.55 2.32
CA ARG A 124 7.96 4.88 1.38
C ARG A 124 7.91 3.93 0.18
N VAL A 125 9.07 3.63 -0.42
CA VAL A 125 9.12 2.68 -1.54
C VAL A 125 8.69 1.29 -1.10
N ARG A 126 9.13 0.82 0.10
CA ARG A 126 8.62 -0.45 0.67
C ARG A 126 7.09 -0.43 0.83
N GLN A 127 6.52 0.65 1.38
CA GLN A 127 5.08 0.81 1.54
C GLN A 127 4.34 0.73 0.21
N MET A 128 4.81 1.46 -0.81
CA MET A 128 4.26 1.44 -2.16
C MET A 128 4.24 0.02 -2.75
N LEU A 129 5.39 -0.67 -2.72
CA LEU A 129 5.50 -2.01 -3.29
C LEU A 129 4.63 -3.02 -2.55
N LEU A 130 4.58 -2.97 -1.21
CA LEU A 130 3.73 -3.86 -0.42
C LEU A 130 2.24 -3.61 -0.69
N ASN A 131 1.80 -2.36 -0.86
CA ASN A 131 0.42 -2.05 -1.21
C ASN A 131 0.02 -2.65 -2.57
N LEU A 132 0.89 -2.53 -3.59
CA LEU A 132 0.60 -3.05 -4.92
C LEU A 132 0.67 -4.59 -4.95
N LEU A 133 1.63 -5.19 -4.26
CA LEU A 133 1.73 -6.64 -4.10
C LEU A 133 0.53 -7.20 -3.32
N LYS A 134 0.06 -6.50 -2.27
CA LYS A 134 -1.16 -6.86 -1.55
C LYS A 134 -2.38 -6.87 -2.49
N ASN A 135 -2.53 -5.84 -3.30
CA ASN A 135 -3.61 -5.81 -4.29
C ASN A 135 -3.53 -6.99 -5.27
N ALA A 136 -2.34 -7.35 -5.72
CA ALA A 136 -2.13 -8.47 -6.62
C ALA A 136 -2.53 -9.81 -5.97
N TRP A 137 -2.05 -10.12 -4.75
CA TRP A 137 -2.40 -11.42 -4.13
C TRP A 137 -3.86 -11.51 -3.68
N GLU A 138 -4.52 -10.39 -3.40
CA GLU A 138 -5.97 -10.37 -3.11
C GLU A 138 -6.85 -10.52 -4.36
N ALA A 139 -6.29 -10.26 -5.55
CA ALA A 139 -7.01 -10.35 -6.83
C ALA A 139 -6.91 -11.72 -7.50
N VAL A 140 -5.88 -12.51 -7.18
CA VAL A 140 -5.63 -13.80 -7.84
C VAL A 140 -6.50 -14.93 -7.30
N PRO A 141 -6.80 -15.96 -8.13
CA PRO A 141 -7.53 -17.14 -7.66
C PRO A 141 -6.69 -17.97 -6.69
N ILE A 142 -7.34 -18.60 -5.73
CA ILE A 142 -6.74 -19.57 -4.82
C ILE A 142 -7.53 -20.89 -4.97
N PRO A 143 -6.91 -22.00 -5.41
CA PRO A 143 -5.51 -22.14 -5.83
C PRO A 143 -5.22 -21.61 -7.25
N GLY A 144 -3.95 -21.49 -7.59
CA GLY A 144 -3.49 -21.16 -8.95
C GLY A 144 -3.13 -19.70 -9.17
N GLY A 145 -3.08 -18.91 -8.10
CA GLY A 145 -2.62 -17.53 -8.14
C GLY A 145 -1.16 -17.42 -8.59
N LYS A 146 -0.88 -16.46 -9.49
CA LYS A 146 0.47 -16.15 -9.96
C LYS A 146 0.71 -14.66 -9.92
N ILE A 147 1.87 -14.28 -9.39
CA ILE A 147 2.38 -12.91 -9.39
C ILE A 147 3.77 -12.94 -10.00
N SER A 148 4.04 -12.07 -10.95
CA SER A 148 5.39 -11.83 -11.42
C SER A 148 5.86 -10.42 -11.06
N PHE A 149 7.12 -10.33 -10.65
CA PHE A 149 7.80 -9.08 -10.30
C PHE A 149 9.06 -8.96 -11.15
N SER A 150 9.10 -8.01 -12.05
CA SER A 150 10.26 -7.77 -12.91
C SER A 150 10.76 -6.35 -12.79
N VAL A 151 12.07 -6.17 -12.98
CA VAL A 151 12.73 -4.86 -12.90
C VAL A 151 13.53 -4.62 -14.18
N ILE A 152 13.28 -3.48 -14.80
CA ILE A 152 13.91 -3.08 -16.06
C ILE A 152 14.67 -1.79 -15.79
N PRO A 153 15.99 -1.77 -16.01
CA PRO A 153 16.76 -0.53 -15.96
C PRO A 153 16.29 0.43 -17.08
N GLU A 154 16.14 1.70 -16.73
CA GLU A 154 15.84 2.77 -17.67
C GLU A 154 16.89 3.88 -17.62
N ASN A 155 16.91 4.78 -18.61
CA ASN A 155 17.95 5.82 -18.73
C ASN A 155 18.09 6.72 -17.50
N SER A 156 17.00 6.96 -16.76
CA SER A 156 16.96 7.86 -15.59
C SER A 156 16.49 7.18 -14.30
N GLY A 157 16.50 5.84 -14.26
CA GLY A 157 16.02 5.12 -13.09
C GLY A 157 15.69 3.66 -13.37
N ILE A 158 14.59 3.19 -12.84
CA ILE A 158 14.10 1.81 -13.06
C ILE A 158 12.59 1.81 -13.33
N ARG A 159 12.14 0.81 -14.09
CA ARG A 159 10.74 0.40 -14.15
C ARG A 159 10.57 -0.94 -13.41
N ILE A 160 9.57 -1.00 -12.54
CA ILE A 160 9.16 -2.23 -11.86
C ILE A 160 7.79 -2.61 -12.39
N ASP A 161 7.65 -3.83 -12.90
CA ASP A 161 6.38 -4.37 -13.34
C ASP A 161 5.90 -5.42 -12.34
N ILE A 162 4.68 -5.22 -11.79
CA ILE A 162 3.98 -6.19 -10.94
C ILE A 162 2.79 -6.68 -11.74
N ARG A 163 2.81 -7.96 -12.11
CA ARG A 163 1.75 -8.61 -12.88
C ARG A 163 1.08 -9.68 -12.04
N ASP A 164 -0.22 -9.75 -12.10
CA ASP A 164 -1.05 -10.81 -11.53
C ASP A 164 -1.92 -11.48 -12.60
N ASN A 165 -2.40 -12.69 -12.32
CA ASN A 165 -3.39 -13.42 -13.13
C ASN A 165 -4.80 -13.35 -12.50
N GLY A 166 -5.11 -12.26 -11.82
CA GLY A 166 -6.35 -12.07 -11.07
C GLY A 166 -7.56 -11.73 -11.92
N CYS A 167 -8.61 -11.26 -11.25
CA CYS A 167 -9.88 -10.92 -11.88
C CYS A 167 -9.80 -9.73 -12.84
N GLY A 168 -8.71 -8.96 -12.81
CA GLY A 168 -8.53 -7.75 -13.61
C GLY A 168 -9.44 -6.58 -13.17
N ILE A 169 -9.31 -5.46 -13.89
CA ILE A 169 -9.94 -4.17 -13.55
C ILE A 169 -10.66 -3.65 -14.79
N SER A 170 -11.93 -3.27 -14.65
CA SER A 170 -12.71 -2.70 -15.76
C SER A 170 -12.18 -1.31 -16.16
N LYS A 171 -12.47 -0.86 -17.39
CA LYS A 171 -12.03 0.45 -17.88
C LYS A 171 -12.54 1.61 -17.02
N GLU A 172 -13.75 1.48 -16.51
CA GLU A 172 -14.37 2.46 -15.62
C GLU A 172 -13.61 2.58 -14.30
N GLN A 173 -13.24 1.43 -13.72
CA GLN A 173 -12.46 1.37 -12.48
C GLN A 173 -11.02 1.86 -12.69
N GLN A 174 -10.39 1.54 -13.85
CA GLN A 174 -9.03 2.02 -14.17
C GLN A 174 -8.93 3.55 -14.18
N ALA A 175 -10.00 4.25 -14.57
CA ALA A 175 -10.05 5.71 -14.56
C ALA A 175 -10.05 6.31 -13.14
N THR A 176 -10.41 5.52 -12.13
CA THR A 176 -10.64 5.99 -10.75
C THR A 176 -9.77 5.31 -9.71
N ILE A 177 -9.07 4.21 -10.05
CA ILE A 177 -8.35 3.38 -9.07
C ILE A 177 -7.29 4.14 -8.26
N PHE A 178 -6.73 5.21 -8.81
CA PHE A 178 -5.78 6.09 -8.12
C PHE A 178 -6.44 7.27 -7.40
N GLN A 179 -7.77 7.38 -7.43
CA GLN A 179 -8.49 8.37 -6.63
C GLN A 179 -8.56 7.90 -5.18
N PRO A 180 -8.29 8.78 -4.20
CA PRO A 180 -8.44 8.43 -2.79
C PRO A 180 -9.86 7.94 -2.47
N PHE A 181 -9.95 6.95 -1.58
CA PHE A 181 -11.21 6.34 -1.10
C PHE A 181 -11.99 5.56 -2.17
N PHE A 182 -11.42 5.33 -3.34
CA PHE A 182 -12.02 4.44 -4.32
C PHE A 182 -11.65 2.98 -4.02
N THR A 183 -12.66 2.16 -3.76
CA THR A 183 -12.50 0.72 -3.53
C THR A 183 -13.72 -0.05 -4.01
N THR A 184 -13.50 -1.28 -4.45
CA THR A 184 -14.54 -2.28 -4.76
C THR A 184 -14.59 -3.38 -3.72
N LYS A 185 -13.73 -3.34 -2.69
CA LYS A 185 -13.63 -4.32 -1.61
C LYS A 185 -14.43 -3.83 -0.41
N GLU A 186 -15.18 -4.72 0.24
CA GLU A 186 -15.99 -4.38 1.43
C GLU A 186 -15.15 -3.84 2.59
N SER A 187 -13.95 -4.39 2.80
CA SER A 187 -13.02 -3.96 3.86
C SER A 187 -11.87 -3.08 3.36
N GLY A 188 -11.92 -2.62 2.11
CA GLY A 188 -10.86 -1.81 1.53
C GLY A 188 -11.04 -0.33 1.85
N THR A 189 -9.97 0.37 2.20
CA THR A 189 -9.97 1.81 2.46
C THR A 189 -9.97 2.65 1.18
N GLY A 190 -9.52 2.07 0.06
CA GLY A 190 -9.32 2.77 -1.21
C GLY A 190 -8.17 3.79 -1.21
N LEU A 191 -7.26 3.71 -0.23
CA LEU A 191 -6.11 4.61 -0.14
C LEU A 191 -4.83 4.03 -0.73
N GLY A 192 -4.66 2.71 -0.74
CA GLY A 192 -3.43 2.04 -1.15
C GLY A 192 -2.88 2.47 -2.51
N PRO A 193 -3.65 2.39 -3.62
CA PRO A 193 -3.18 2.82 -4.93
C PRO A 193 -2.90 4.33 -5.00
N ALA A 194 -3.70 5.17 -4.34
CA ALA A 194 -3.51 6.62 -4.29
C ALA A 194 -2.20 6.98 -3.56
N VAL A 195 -1.92 6.37 -2.41
CA VAL A 195 -0.66 6.49 -1.67
C VAL A 195 0.52 6.04 -2.53
N SER A 196 0.38 4.89 -3.21
CA SER A 196 1.43 4.35 -4.06
C SER A 196 1.79 5.33 -5.19
N LYS A 197 0.80 5.92 -5.85
CA LYS A 197 1.02 6.91 -6.91
C LYS A 197 1.71 8.17 -6.39
N GLN A 198 1.32 8.68 -5.24
CA GLN A 198 1.98 9.84 -4.61
C GLN A 198 3.44 9.54 -4.26
N ILE A 199 3.74 8.34 -3.75
CA ILE A 199 5.11 7.92 -3.44
C ILE A 199 5.96 7.86 -4.71
N ALA A 200 5.45 7.26 -5.80
CA ALA A 200 6.18 7.22 -7.07
C ALA A 200 6.46 8.64 -7.59
N GLN A 201 5.46 9.53 -7.56
CA GLN A 201 5.61 10.93 -7.98
C GLN A 201 6.62 11.69 -7.11
N ALA A 202 6.64 11.45 -5.80
CA ALA A 202 7.64 12.01 -4.89
C ALA A 202 9.06 11.48 -5.18
N HIS A 203 9.21 10.39 -5.93
CA HIS A 203 10.48 9.82 -6.42
C HIS A 203 10.73 10.13 -7.90
N SER A 204 10.15 11.20 -8.44
CA SER A 204 10.29 11.65 -9.83
C SER A 204 9.80 10.61 -10.86
N GLY A 205 8.92 9.73 -10.44
CA GLY A 205 8.33 8.66 -11.23
C GLY A 205 6.82 8.76 -11.38
N ASP A 206 6.20 7.68 -11.79
CA ASP A 206 4.74 7.54 -11.86
C ASP A 206 4.33 6.06 -11.79
N ILE A 207 3.03 5.80 -11.66
CA ILE A 207 2.44 4.46 -11.77
C ILE A 207 1.36 4.49 -12.84
N THR A 208 1.48 3.56 -13.79
CA THR A 208 0.44 3.25 -14.78
C THR A 208 0.01 1.80 -14.66
N LEU A 209 -1.06 1.42 -15.32
CA LEU A 209 -1.52 0.04 -15.31
C LEU A 209 -2.10 -0.38 -16.66
N GLU A 210 -2.02 -1.67 -16.92
CA GLU A 210 -2.71 -2.38 -18.00
C GLU A 210 -3.54 -3.49 -17.37
N SER A 211 -4.83 -3.55 -17.69
CA SER A 211 -5.73 -4.57 -17.15
C SER A 211 -6.95 -4.77 -18.04
N ALA A 212 -7.52 -5.98 -17.99
CA ALA A 212 -8.84 -6.26 -18.53
C ALA A 212 -9.55 -7.30 -17.64
N PRO A 213 -10.88 -7.25 -17.52
CA PRO A 213 -11.64 -8.23 -16.74
C PRO A 213 -11.28 -9.67 -17.15
N GLY A 214 -10.92 -10.49 -16.16
CA GLY A 214 -10.52 -11.89 -16.34
C GLY A 214 -9.11 -12.11 -16.92
N GLN A 215 -8.32 -11.06 -17.15
CA GLN A 215 -6.97 -11.19 -17.72
C GLN A 215 -5.85 -10.75 -16.76
N GLY A 216 -6.20 -10.44 -15.50
CA GLY A 216 -5.26 -9.93 -14.51
C GLY A 216 -4.92 -8.46 -14.70
N THR A 217 -3.90 -8.02 -13.97
CA THR A 217 -3.41 -6.62 -14.00
C THR A 217 -1.90 -6.59 -14.09
N VAL A 218 -1.38 -5.57 -14.74
CA VAL A 218 0.03 -5.18 -14.68
C VAL A 218 0.12 -3.75 -14.18
N PHE A 219 0.79 -3.55 -13.05
CA PHE A 219 1.20 -2.23 -12.62
C PHE A 219 2.62 -1.95 -13.09
N HIS A 220 2.82 -0.83 -13.78
CA HIS A 220 4.11 -0.30 -14.21
C HIS A 220 4.50 0.85 -13.29
N ILE A 221 5.56 0.68 -12.52
CA ILE A 221 6.04 1.64 -11.53
C ILE A 221 7.37 2.20 -12.03
N PHE A 222 7.43 3.49 -12.26
CA PHE A 222 8.64 4.21 -12.65
C PHE A 222 9.21 4.93 -11.43
N LEU A 223 10.53 4.82 -11.21
CA LEU A 223 11.28 5.53 -10.17
C LEU A 223 12.55 6.13 -10.78
N GLY A 224 12.80 7.43 -10.50
CA GLY A 224 13.94 8.18 -11.01
C GLY A 224 14.70 9.02 -10.00
#